data_e3bb25be8471918da327ca1efa059d9f
#
_entry.id   e3bb25be8471918da327ca1efa059d9f
#
_cell.length_a   1.000
_cell.length_b   1.000
_cell.length_c   1.000
_cell.angle_alpha   90.00
_cell.angle_beta   90.00
_cell.angle_gamma   90.00
#
_symmetry.space_group_name_H-M   'P 1'
#
loop_
_entity.id
_entity.type
_entity.pdbx_description
1 polymer ?
#
loop_
_entity_poly.entity_id
_entity_poly.type
_entity_poly.pdbx_seq_one_letter_code
_entity_poly.pdbx_strand_id
1 'polypeptide(L)'
;MLSGPMGMKPIRFTMQEVEAMGVDLDRWNGDTRFCADVEKLVAPPDLDKTAHMAVCAHLVQRYRARNQALTKFWWDVAPEILDAMLQGQEIPLGPLTTMSEALILPSGLPMRYPDLKYTVTEVEDEEGNIVKRDHWSYWSGRERTFIHGGLLFENIVQALSRQVVAEQMLAISDLDPDYAPVNMSHDEIVFCVPEEK
;
A
#
# COMPACT_ATOMS: atom_id res chain seq x y z
N MET A 1 10.21 -24.42 -7.34
CA MET A 1 10.29 -23.57 -8.55
C MET A 1 8.93 -22.95 -8.75
N LEU A 2 8.74 -21.71 -8.32
CA LEU A 2 7.52 -20.96 -8.59
C LEU A 2 7.80 -20.16 -9.87
N SER A 3 7.17 -20.58 -10.97
CA SER A 3 7.12 -19.82 -12.21
C SER A 3 6.33 -18.54 -11.93
N GLY A 4 7.03 -17.40 -11.92
CA GLY A 4 6.39 -16.10 -11.89
C GLY A 4 5.48 -15.88 -13.09
N PRO A 5 4.51 -14.95 -13.03
CA PRO A 5 3.54 -14.72 -14.09
C PRO A 5 4.23 -14.31 -15.38
N MET A 6 4.00 -15.14 -16.41
CA MET A 6 4.28 -14.93 -17.84
C MET A 6 5.38 -13.91 -18.18
N GLY A 7 6.60 -14.41 -18.38
CA GLY A 7 7.48 -13.93 -19.45
C GLY A 7 7.99 -12.49 -19.41
N MET A 8 7.75 -11.73 -18.36
CA MET A 8 8.39 -10.41 -18.21
C MET A 8 9.87 -10.61 -17.93
N LYS A 9 10.70 -10.35 -18.92
CA LYS A 9 12.13 -10.21 -18.69
C LYS A 9 12.35 -9.08 -17.70
N PRO A 10 13.20 -9.25 -16.68
CA PRO A 10 13.53 -8.16 -15.76
C PRO A 10 14.04 -6.99 -16.58
N ILE A 11 13.53 -5.79 -16.29
CA ILE A 11 14.01 -4.56 -16.92
C ILE A 11 15.45 -4.39 -16.46
N ARG A 12 16.40 -4.38 -17.40
CA ARG A 12 17.82 -4.19 -17.13
C ARG A 12 18.22 -2.84 -17.67
N PHE A 13 18.85 -2.03 -16.85
CA PHE A 13 19.42 -0.75 -17.27
C PHE A 13 20.92 -0.89 -17.46
N THR A 14 21.45 -0.36 -18.53
CA THR A 14 22.90 -0.19 -18.75
C THR A 14 23.39 1.06 -18.02
N MET A 15 24.69 1.13 -17.74
CA MET A 15 25.28 2.34 -17.12
C MET A 15 25.03 3.61 -17.97
N GLN A 16 25.05 3.49 -19.29
CA GLN A 16 24.73 4.61 -20.17
C GLN A 16 23.28 5.11 -20.00
N GLU A 17 22.32 4.20 -19.81
CA GLU A 17 20.93 4.57 -19.54
C GLU A 17 20.79 5.22 -18.16
N VAL A 18 21.52 4.73 -17.15
CA VAL A 18 21.54 5.31 -15.81
C VAL A 18 22.08 6.73 -15.82
N GLU A 19 23.19 6.96 -16.50
CA GLU A 19 23.77 8.29 -16.69
C GLU A 19 22.83 9.22 -17.48
N ALA A 20 22.19 8.72 -18.53
CA ALA A 20 21.23 9.48 -19.34
C ALA A 20 19.97 9.88 -18.52
N MET A 21 19.61 9.11 -17.51
CA MET A 21 18.53 9.45 -16.56
C MET A 21 18.93 10.53 -15.56
N GLY A 22 20.20 10.92 -15.48
CA GLY A 22 20.71 11.89 -14.52
C GLY A 22 20.67 11.37 -13.05
N VAL A 23 20.90 10.08 -12.88
CA VAL A 23 20.92 9.44 -11.55
C VAL A 23 22.25 9.73 -10.87
N ASP A 24 22.20 10.37 -9.72
CA ASP A 24 23.39 10.63 -8.88
C ASP A 24 23.71 9.37 -8.06
N LEU A 25 24.68 8.61 -8.55
CA LEU A 25 25.12 7.37 -7.93
C LEU A 25 25.85 7.60 -6.58
N ASP A 26 26.54 8.75 -6.42
CA ASP A 26 27.30 9.05 -5.22
C ASP A 26 26.37 9.37 -4.04
N ARG A 27 25.28 10.08 -4.32
CA ARG A 27 24.23 10.36 -3.32
C ARG A 27 23.55 9.08 -2.82
N TRP A 28 23.54 8.06 -3.64
CA TRP A 28 22.82 6.84 -3.40
C TRP A 28 23.56 5.82 -2.52
N ASN A 29 24.86 5.86 -2.50
CA ASN A 29 25.69 4.99 -1.67
C ASN A 29 25.46 5.15 -0.15
N GLY A 30 24.63 6.11 0.27
CA GLY A 30 24.34 6.41 1.67
C GLY A 30 23.00 5.93 2.21
N ASP A 31 22.04 5.43 1.37
CA ASP A 31 20.72 4.99 1.86
C ASP A 31 20.57 3.48 1.85
N THR A 32 21.16 2.83 2.86
CA THR A 32 21.18 1.37 3.03
C THR A 32 19.80 0.75 3.25
N ARG A 33 18.80 1.49 3.76
CA ARG A 33 17.46 0.96 4.05
C ARG A 33 16.66 0.63 2.81
N PHE A 34 16.71 1.51 1.82
CA PHE A 34 16.02 1.26 0.55
C PHE A 34 16.72 0.14 -0.23
N CYS A 35 18.04 0.05 -0.11
CA CYS A 35 18.85 -0.98 -0.72
C CYS A 35 18.45 -2.39 -0.30
N ALA A 36 18.24 -2.63 0.99
CA ALA A 36 17.89 -3.96 1.52
C ALA A 36 16.52 -4.47 1.01
N ASP A 37 15.56 -3.60 0.77
CA ASP A 37 14.25 -3.98 0.28
C ASP A 37 14.24 -4.23 -1.24
N VAL A 38 15.00 -3.45 -2.00
CA VAL A 38 15.17 -3.66 -3.44
C VAL A 38 16.01 -4.92 -3.72
N GLU A 39 17.00 -5.23 -2.88
CA GLU A 39 17.80 -6.46 -2.99
C GLU A 39 16.98 -7.74 -2.94
N LYS A 40 15.91 -7.76 -2.15
CA LYS A 40 15.00 -8.92 -2.05
C LYS A 40 14.14 -9.10 -3.30
N LEU A 41 13.91 -8.03 -4.07
CA LEU A 41 13.01 -8.02 -5.21
C LEU A 41 13.72 -8.25 -6.54
N VAL A 42 15.00 -7.88 -6.67
CA VAL A 42 15.73 -7.93 -7.96
C VAL A 42 17.19 -8.24 -7.73
N ALA A 43 17.59 -9.48 -7.98
CA ALA A 43 19.00 -9.86 -8.10
C ALA A 43 19.32 -10.14 -9.58
N PRO A 44 19.71 -9.17 -10.40
CA PRO A 44 20.23 -9.44 -11.73
C PRO A 44 21.68 -9.93 -11.62
N PRO A 45 22.04 -11.05 -12.27
CA PRO A 45 23.38 -11.62 -12.16
C PRO A 45 24.48 -10.77 -12.80
N ASP A 46 24.17 -9.78 -13.64
CA ASP A 46 25.13 -9.16 -14.56
C ASP A 46 25.14 -7.63 -14.53
N LEU A 47 24.43 -6.98 -13.58
CA LEU A 47 24.46 -5.53 -13.44
C LEU A 47 25.24 -5.14 -12.19
N ASP A 48 25.96 -4.03 -12.28
CA ASP A 48 26.36 -3.33 -11.08
C ASP A 48 25.11 -3.07 -10.22
N LYS A 49 25.00 -3.82 -9.13
CA LYS A 49 23.88 -3.82 -8.21
C LYS A 49 23.56 -2.40 -7.75
N THR A 50 24.58 -1.61 -7.54
CA THR A 50 24.54 -0.20 -7.13
C THR A 50 23.81 0.65 -8.18
N ALA A 51 24.09 0.47 -9.46
CA ALA A 51 23.46 1.23 -10.55
C ALA A 51 21.96 0.93 -10.68
N HIS A 52 21.58 -0.35 -10.60
CA HIS A 52 20.18 -0.74 -10.65
C HIS A 52 19.38 -0.17 -9.48
N MET A 53 19.95 -0.22 -8.29
CA MET A 53 19.35 0.30 -7.07
C MET A 53 19.20 1.83 -7.13
N ALA A 54 20.21 2.54 -7.67
CA ALA A 54 20.15 3.97 -7.88
C ALA A 54 19.01 4.36 -8.83
N VAL A 55 18.78 3.61 -9.91
CA VAL A 55 17.65 3.84 -10.81
C VAL A 55 16.33 3.64 -10.11
N CYS A 56 16.16 2.54 -9.38
CA CYS A 56 14.92 2.28 -8.64
C CYS A 56 14.59 3.41 -7.66
N ALA A 57 15.58 3.89 -6.92
CA ALA A 57 15.36 4.99 -5.99
C ALA A 57 15.07 6.32 -6.70
N HIS A 58 15.76 6.60 -7.79
CA HIS A 58 15.46 7.77 -8.58
C HIS A 58 14.00 7.76 -9.07
N LEU A 59 13.52 6.61 -9.55
CA LEU A 59 12.13 6.43 -9.96
C LEU A 59 11.16 6.66 -8.78
N VAL A 60 11.46 6.09 -7.61
CA VAL A 60 10.65 6.29 -6.41
C VAL A 60 10.66 7.76 -5.97
N GLN A 61 11.81 8.42 -5.98
CA GLN A 61 11.90 9.85 -5.65
C GLN A 61 11.08 10.71 -6.62
N ARG A 62 11.16 10.43 -7.93
CA ARG A 62 10.36 11.13 -8.93
C ARG A 62 8.86 10.87 -8.75
N TYR A 63 8.48 9.63 -8.46
CA TYR A 63 7.10 9.28 -8.16
C TYR A 63 6.58 10.08 -6.95
N ARG A 64 7.32 10.08 -5.85
CA ARG A 64 6.97 10.81 -4.63
C ARG A 64 6.88 12.32 -4.87
N ALA A 65 7.84 12.88 -5.60
CA ALA A 65 7.83 14.30 -5.94
C ALA A 65 6.62 14.70 -6.80
N ARG A 66 6.15 13.79 -7.64
CA ARG A 66 4.99 14.02 -8.51
C ARG A 66 3.65 13.80 -7.79
N ASN A 67 3.63 12.96 -6.75
CA ASN A 67 2.44 12.57 -6.01
C ASN A 67 2.50 13.08 -4.56
N GLN A 68 2.70 14.39 -4.39
CA GLN A 68 2.90 15.01 -3.08
C GLN A 68 1.72 14.82 -2.12
N ALA A 69 0.48 14.84 -2.62
CA ALA A 69 -0.70 14.59 -1.80
C ALA A 69 -0.68 13.18 -1.19
N LEU A 70 -0.26 12.18 -1.97
CA LEU A 70 -0.14 10.80 -1.53
C LEU A 70 0.97 10.64 -0.49
N THR A 71 2.15 11.21 -0.74
CA THR A 71 3.27 11.15 0.20
C THR A 71 2.97 11.90 1.49
N LYS A 72 2.27 13.04 1.42
CA LYS A 72 1.79 13.75 2.59
C LYS A 72 0.81 12.89 3.40
N PHE A 73 -0.10 12.19 2.73
CA PHE A 73 -0.98 11.24 3.43
C PHE A 73 -0.16 10.19 4.19
N TRP A 74 0.84 9.58 3.56
CA TRP A 74 1.62 8.50 4.18
C TRP A 74 2.39 8.91 5.42
N TRP A 75 2.97 10.13 5.39
CA TRP A 75 3.91 10.56 6.42
C TRP A 75 3.29 11.45 7.50
N ASP A 76 2.27 12.24 7.12
CA ASP A 76 1.68 13.20 8.04
C ASP A 76 0.29 12.73 8.50
N VAL A 77 -0.62 12.41 7.57
CA VAL A 77 -2.03 12.16 7.88
C VAL A 77 -2.27 10.75 8.46
N ALA A 78 -1.63 9.73 7.91
CA ALA A 78 -1.85 8.36 8.36
C ALA A 78 -1.42 8.10 9.81
N PRO A 79 -0.30 8.64 10.31
CA PRO A 79 0.04 8.55 11.74
C PRO A 79 -1.01 9.20 12.64
N GLU A 80 -1.57 10.35 12.25
CA GLU A 80 -2.64 11.04 13.02
C GLU A 80 -3.93 10.19 13.06
N ILE A 81 -4.27 9.54 11.94
CA ILE A 81 -5.42 8.61 11.88
C ILE A 81 -5.20 7.42 12.81
N LEU A 82 -4.01 6.80 12.75
CA LEU A 82 -3.67 5.65 13.59
C LEU A 82 -3.69 6.02 15.08
N ASP A 83 -3.19 7.21 15.44
CA ASP A 83 -3.23 7.72 16.79
C ASP A 83 -4.67 7.98 17.26
N ALA A 84 -5.50 8.62 16.43
CA ALA A 84 -6.91 8.83 16.73
C ALA A 84 -7.66 7.51 16.95
N MET A 85 -7.40 6.50 16.14
CA MET A 85 -7.98 5.16 16.33
C MET A 85 -7.49 4.50 17.63
N LEU A 86 -6.21 4.64 17.97
CA LEU A 86 -5.63 4.11 19.21
C LEU A 86 -6.28 4.77 20.44
N GLN A 87 -6.53 6.07 20.37
CA GLN A 87 -7.16 6.85 21.45
C GLN A 87 -8.69 6.74 21.47
N GLY A 88 -9.29 6.08 20.49
CA GLY A 88 -10.75 5.95 20.36
C GLY A 88 -11.46 7.26 20.02
N GLN A 89 -10.76 8.19 19.38
CA GLN A 89 -11.32 9.48 18.97
C GLN A 89 -12.14 9.34 17.67
N GLU A 90 -13.29 10.01 17.61
CA GLU A 90 -14.11 10.09 16.42
C GLU A 90 -13.76 11.36 15.64
N ILE A 91 -13.01 11.21 14.56
CA ILE A 91 -12.59 12.32 13.68
C ILE A 91 -13.10 12.03 12.26
N PRO A 92 -13.84 12.97 11.64
CA PRO A 92 -14.26 12.84 10.25
C PRO A 92 -13.05 12.99 9.32
N LEU A 93 -12.91 12.07 8.37
CA LEU A 93 -11.83 12.01 7.37
C LEU A 93 -12.42 11.85 5.97
N GLY A 94 -12.89 12.95 5.37
CA GLY A 94 -13.62 12.88 4.12
C GLY A 94 -14.87 11.99 4.24
N PRO A 95 -14.98 10.90 3.47
CA PRO A 95 -16.12 9.98 3.57
C PRO A 95 -16.01 8.97 4.73
N LEU A 96 -14.93 9.00 5.48
CA LEU A 96 -14.63 8.07 6.57
C LEU A 96 -14.76 8.76 7.92
N THR A 97 -14.85 7.95 8.98
CA THR A 97 -14.74 8.45 10.36
C THR A 97 -13.86 7.48 11.17
N THR A 98 -12.94 8.02 11.96
CA THR A 98 -12.16 7.20 12.89
C THR A 98 -13.04 6.76 14.06
N MET A 99 -12.76 5.58 14.60
CA MET A 99 -13.35 5.03 15.80
C MET A 99 -12.28 4.22 16.54
N SER A 100 -12.55 3.77 17.74
CA SER A 100 -11.61 2.88 18.47
C SER A 100 -11.23 1.68 17.61
N GLU A 101 -9.95 1.57 17.27
CA GLU A 101 -9.35 0.50 16.46
C GLU A 101 -10.05 0.25 15.11
N ALA A 102 -10.68 1.27 14.53
CA ALA A 102 -11.41 1.12 13.27
C ALA A 102 -11.53 2.42 12.48
N LEU A 103 -11.72 2.27 11.15
CA LEU A 103 -12.23 3.30 10.26
C LEU A 103 -13.63 2.89 9.80
N ILE A 104 -14.60 3.78 9.96
CA ILE A 104 -15.97 3.57 9.51
C ILE A 104 -16.10 4.04 8.07
N LEU A 105 -16.53 3.14 7.21
CA LEU A 105 -16.80 3.39 5.78
C LEU A 105 -18.13 4.14 5.61
N PRO A 106 -18.41 4.77 4.46
CA PRO A 106 -19.69 5.41 4.16
C PRO A 106 -20.90 4.49 4.31
N SER A 107 -20.73 3.19 4.08
CA SER A 107 -21.74 2.15 4.32
C SER A 107 -22.05 1.89 5.80
N GLY A 108 -21.30 2.49 6.72
CA GLY A 108 -21.36 2.18 8.15
C GLY A 108 -20.55 0.95 8.58
N LEU A 109 -19.96 0.22 7.63
CA LEU A 109 -19.11 -0.95 7.94
C LEU A 109 -17.76 -0.52 8.52
N PRO A 110 -17.28 -1.17 9.60
CA PRO A 110 -15.98 -0.87 10.16
C PRO A 110 -14.85 -1.63 9.45
N MET A 111 -13.81 -0.93 9.07
CA MET A 111 -12.51 -1.49 8.72
C MET A 111 -11.66 -1.56 9.99
N ARG A 112 -11.47 -2.76 10.54
CA ARG A 112 -10.94 -2.99 11.88
C ARG A 112 -9.44 -3.23 11.91
N TYR A 113 -8.79 -2.68 12.95
CA TYR A 113 -7.39 -2.89 13.30
C TYR A 113 -7.27 -3.32 14.77
N PRO A 114 -7.69 -4.56 15.12
CA PRO A 114 -7.78 -5.01 16.50
C PRO A 114 -6.43 -5.00 17.20
N ASP A 115 -6.42 -4.64 18.47
CA ASP A 115 -5.22 -4.56 19.31
C ASP A 115 -4.14 -3.64 18.64
N LEU A 116 -4.60 -2.49 18.12
CA LEU A 116 -3.73 -1.48 17.52
C LEU A 116 -2.72 -0.97 18.54
N LYS A 117 -1.44 -0.96 18.19
CA LYS A 117 -0.35 -0.54 19.08
C LYS A 117 0.66 0.31 18.34
N TYR A 118 1.14 1.33 19.03
CA TYR A 118 2.35 2.06 18.67
C TYR A 118 3.49 1.60 19.57
N THR A 119 4.58 1.16 18.99
CA THR A 119 5.73 0.61 19.73
C THR A 119 7.00 1.30 19.26
N VAL A 120 7.83 1.69 20.22
CA VAL A 120 9.18 2.19 19.97
C VAL A 120 10.16 1.11 20.40
N THR A 121 10.97 0.64 19.48
CA THR A 121 12.03 -0.35 19.75
C THR A 121 13.40 0.29 19.57
N GLU A 122 14.33 -0.06 20.43
CA GLU A 122 15.74 0.28 20.25
C GLU A 122 16.41 -0.84 19.46
N VAL A 123 17.01 -0.49 18.34
CA VAL A 123 17.68 -1.42 17.43
C VAL A 123 19.09 -0.92 17.17
N GLU A 124 20.06 -1.82 17.24
CA GLU A 124 21.43 -1.52 16.83
C GLU A 124 21.51 -1.43 15.30
N ASP A 125 22.05 -0.34 14.77
CA ASP A 125 22.28 -0.18 13.33
C ASP A 125 23.57 -0.90 12.90
N GLU A 126 23.86 -0.88 11.60
CA GLU A 126 25.03 -1.55 11.02
C GLU A 126 26.37 -0.94 11.51
N GLU A 127 26.33 0.25 12.09
CA GLU A 127 27.48 0.96 12.64
C GLU A 127 27.63 0.74 14.17
N GLY A 128 26.72 -0.02 14.79
CA GLY A 128 26.72 -0.30 16.22
C GLY A 128 26.06 0.78 17.08
N ASN A 129 25.34 1.74 16.47
CA ASN A 129 24.62 2.77 17.20
C ASN A 129 23.22 2.30 17.56
N ILE A 130 22.75 2.65 18.77
CA ILE A 130 21.37 2.39 19.18
C ILE A 130 20.47 3.44 18.55
N VAL A 131 19.61 3.02 17.61
CA VAL A 131 18.61 3.86 16.98
C VAL A 131 17.21 3.46 17.43
N LYS A 132 16.36 4.45 17.69
CA LYS A 132 14.96 4.22 18.00
C LYS A 132 14.17 4.05 16.70
N ARG A 133 13.46 2.93 16.59
CA ARG A 133 12.51 2.68 15.49
C ARG A 133 11.14 2.57 16.07
N ASP A 134 10.24 3.39 15.58
CA ASP A 134 8.83 3.37 15.90
C ASP A 134 8.04 2.67 14.80
N HIS A 135 6.99 1.96 15.20
CA HIS A 135 6.11 1.27 14.28
C HIS A 135 4.72 1.07 14.87
N TRP A 136 3.75 1.06 13.96
CA TRP A 136 2.39 0.69 14.24
C TRP A 136 2.16 -0.79 13.91
N SER A 137 1.35 -1.47 14.71
CA SER A 137 0.99 -2.86 14.48
C SER A 137 -0.40 -3.17 15.02
N TYR A 138 -1.07 -4.17 14.44
CA TYR A 138 -2.37 -4.64 14.84
C TYR A 138 -2.46 -6.17 14.74
N TRP A 139 -3.50 -6.77 15.30
CA TRP A 139 -3.74 -8.21 15.24
C TRP A 139 -4.59 -8.54 14.00
N SER A 140 -4.03 -9.25 13.03
CA SER A 140 -4.71 -9.61 11.77
C SER A 140 -5.68 -10.79 11.87
N GLY A 141 -5.85 -11.36 13.08
CA GLY A 141 -6.58 -12.60 13.32
C GLY A 141 -5.70 -13.86 13.32
N ARG A 142 -4.49 -13.76 12.76
CA ARG A 142 -3.49 -14.85 12.75
C ARG A 142 -2.20 -14.45 13.44
N GLU A 143 -1.72 -13.25 13.15
CA GLU A 143 -0.44 -12.75 13.63
C GLU A 143 -0.49 -11.22 13.81
N ARG A 144 0.51 -10.70 14.49
CA ARG A 144 0.71 -9.26 14.59
C ARG A 144 1.32 -8.74 13.30
N THR A 145 0.60 -7.85 12.66
CA THR A 145 0.96 -7.28 11.36
C THR A 145 1.34 -5.80 11.53
N PHE A 146 2.42 -5.39 10.89
CA PHE A 146 2.80 -3.99 10.85
C PHE A 146 1.91 -3.21 9.89
N ILE A 147 1.63 -1.94 10.27
CA ILE A 147 0.90 -1.01 9.41
C ILE A 147 1.65 0.31 9.33
N HIS A 148 1.74 0.85 8.15
CA HIS A 148 2.34 2.14 7.84
C HIS A 148 1.42 2.93 6.91
N GLY A 149 1.71 4.22 6.70
CA GLY A 149 0.84 5.11 5.94
C GLY A 149 0.49 4.63 4.54
N GLY A 150 1.43 3.99 3.83
CA GLY A 150 1.18 3.41 2.52
C GLY A 150 0.17 2.27 2.55
N LEU A 151 0.32 1.34 3.51
CA LEU A 151 -0.60 0.21 3.67
C LEU A 151 -1.99 0.68 4.15
N LEU A 152 -2.04 1.65 5.06
CA LEU A 152 -3.31 2.23 5.49
C LEU A 152 -4.05 2.87 4.30
N PHE A 153 -3.33 3.63 3.46
CA PHE A 153 -3.89 4.23 2.26
C PHE A 153 -4.43 3.17 1.29
N GLU A 154 -3.66 2.12 1.03
CA GLU A 154 -4.06 1.00 0.19
C GLU A 154 -5.34 0.34 0.70
N ASN A 155 -5.41 0.02 1.99
CA ASN A 155 -6.58 -0.57 2.62
C ASN A 155 -7.82 0.31 2.47
N ILE A 156 -7.67 1.63 2.67
CA ILE A 156 -8.77 2.60 2.50
C ILE A 156 -9.27 2.59 1.05
N VAL A 157 -8.36 2.70 0.09
CA VAL A 157 -8.73 2.74 -1.33
C VAL A 157 -9.41 1.44 -1.76
N GLN A 158 -8.89 0.30 -1.35
CA GLN A 158 -9.49 -1.01 -1.65
C GLN A 158 -10.89 -1.15 -1.03
N ALA A 159 -11.06 -0.74 0.22
CA ALA A 159 -12.35 -0.81 0.90
C ALA A 159 -13.40 0.10 0.23
N LEU A 160 -13.04 1.33 -0.11
CA LEU A 160 -13.93 2.26 -0.81
C LEU A 160 -14.27 1.78 -2.22
N SER A 161 -13.29 1.28 -2.97
CA SER A 161 -13.53 0.70 -4.29
C SER A 161 -14.49 -0.49 -4.23
N ARG A 162 -14.31 -1.37 -3.25
CA ARG A 162 -15.20 -2.50 -3.01
C ARG A 162 -16.63 -2.05 -2.69
N GLN A 163 -16.77 -0.99 -1.90
CA GLN A 163 -18.09 -0.43 -1.58
C GLN A 163 -18.79 0.10 -2.83
N VAL A 164 -18.09 0.84 -3.70
CA VAL A 164 -18.66 1.35 -4.96
C VAL A 164 -19.18 0.21 -5.84
N VAL A 165 -18.40 -0.87 -5.99
CA VAL A 165 -18.82 -2.04 -6.77
C VAL A 165 -20.05 -2.72 -6.14
N ALA A 166 -20.07 -2.85 -4.80
CA ALA A 166 -21.22 -3.43 -4.11
C ALA A 166 -22.50 -2.58 -4.24
N GLU A 167 -22.39 -1.26 -4.15
CA GLU A 167 -23.50 -0.34 -4.35
C GLU A 167 -24.05 -0.42 -5.80
N GLN A 168 -23.17 -0.49 -6.79
CA GLN A 168 -23.57 -0.69 -8.18
C GLN A 168 -24.27 -2.03 -8.40
N MET A 169 -23.78 -3.10 -7.77
CA MET A 169 -24.40 -4.41 -7.81
C MET A 169 -25.84 -4.37 -7.26
N LEU A 170 -26.04 -3.75 -6.11
CA LEU A 170 -27.37 -3.59 -5.52
C LEU A 170 -28.28 -2.73 -6.39
N ALA A 171 -27.77 -1.60 -6.89
CA ALA A 171 -28.55 -0.72 -7.77
C ALA A 171 -29.02 -1.43 -9.05
N ILE A 172 -28.20 -2.28 -9.66
CA ILE A 172 -28.58 -3.07 -10.83
C ILE A 172 -29.63 -4.13 -10.46
N SER A 173 -29.44 -4.82 -9.32
CA SER A 173 -30.40 -5.83 -8.85
C SER A 173 -31.78 -5.22 -8.53
N ASP A 174 -31.80 -3.95 -8.09
CA ASP A 174 -33.04 -3.24 -7.79
C ASP A 174 -33.84 -2.77 -9.05
N LEU A 175 -33.15 -2.75 -10.21
CA LEU A 175 -33.85 -2.37 -11.48
C LEU A 175 -34.85 -3.40 -11.92
N ASP A 176 -34.57 -4.68 -11.73
CA ASP A 176 -35.42 -5.77 -12.15
C ASP A 176 -35.18 -7.00 -11.24
N PRO A 177 -36.26 -7.63 -10.71
CA PRO A 177 -36.13 -8.83 -9.87
C PRO A 177 -35.43 -10.01 -10.56
N ASP A 178 -35.43 -10.03 -11.90
CA ASP A 178 -34.79 -11.09 -12.68
C ASP A 178 -33.28 -10.85 -12.87
N TYR A 179 -32.73 -9.70 -12.43
CA TYR A 179 -31.31 -9.41 -12.48
C TYR A 179 -30.63 -9.95 -11.24
N ALA A 180 -30.18 -11.21 -11.33
CA ALA A 180 -29.50 -11.87 -10.23
C ALA A 180 -27.99 -11.82 -10.41
N PRO A 181 -27.22 -11.22 -9.46
CA PRO A 181 -25.77 -11.29 -9.48
C PRO A 181 -25.32 -12.72 -9.18
N VAL A 182 -24.54 -13.32 -10.07
CA VAL A 182 -24.05 -14.71 -9.94
C VAL A 182 -22.57 -14.79 -9.58
N ASN A 183 -21.81 -13.76 -9.90
CA ASN A 183 -20.39 -13.68 -9.55
C ASN A 183 -19.92 -12.23 -9.44
N MET A 184 -18.89 -12.02 -8.65
CA MET A 184 -18.16 -10.77 -8.56
C MET A 184 -16.67 -11.07 -8.52
N SER A 185 -15.91 -10.46 -9.43
CA SER A 185 -14.45 -10.62 -9.52
C SER A 185 -13.82 -9.25 -9.69
N HIS A 186 -13.00 -8.85 -8.72
CA HIS A 186 -12.36 -7.53 -8.66
C HIS A 186 -13.38 -6.38 -8.77
N ASP A 187 -13.45 -5.75 -9.94
CA ASP A 187 -14.30 -4.62 -10.32
C ASP A 187 -15.41 -5.03 -11.33
N GLU A 188 -15.53 -6.32 -11.62
CA GLU A 188 -16.53 -6.89 -12.50
C GLU A 188 -17.65 -7.57 -11.73
N ILE A 189 -18.89 -7.41 -12.22
CA ILE A 189 -20.06 -8.09 -11.70
C ILE A 189 -20.73 -8.83 -12.86
N VAL A 190 -20.98 -10.12 -12.66
CA VAL A 190 -21.69 -10.97 -13.64
C VAL A 190 -23.12 -11.17 -13.18
N PHE A 191 -24.06 -10.82 -14.05
CA PHE A 191 -25.48 -11.03 -13.84
C PHE A 191 -25.97 -12.12 -14.75
N CYS A 192 -26.94 -12.89 -14.27
CA CYS A 192 -27.77 -13.77 -15.11
C CYS A 192 -29.06 -13.01 -15.44
N VAL A 193 -29.30 -12.79 -16.73
CA VAL A 193 -30.48 -12.07 -17.21
C VAL A 193 -31.26 -12.93 -18.20
N PRO A 194 -32.62 -12.81 -18.29
CA PRO A 194 -33.39 -13.48 -19.31
C PRO A 194 -32.99 -13.05 -20.72
N GLU A 195 -32.97 -13.99 -21.66
CA GLU A 195 -32.56 -13.75 -23.06
C GLU A 195 -33.42 -12.69 -23.76
N GLU A 196 -34.65 -12.48 -23.29
CA GLU A 196 -35.62 -11.55 -23.87
C GLU A 196 -35.45 -10.09 -23.35
N LYS A 197 -34.53 -9.85 -22.46
CA LYS A 197 -34.22 -8.53 -21.87
C LYS A 197 -32.82 -8.06 -22.24
#